data_d0cf080083065ecc29a4f63542bac468
#
_entry.id   d0cf080083065ecc29a4f63542bac468
#
_cell.length_a   1.000
_cell.length_b   1.000
_cell.length_c   1.000
_cell.angle_alpha   90.00
_cell.angle_beta   90.00
_cell.angle_gamma   90.00
#
_symmetry.space_group_name_H-M   'P 1'
#
loop_
_entity.id
_entity.type
_entity.pdbx_description
1 polymer ?
#
loop_
_entity_poly.entity_id
_entity_poly.type
_entity_poly.pdbx_seq_one_letter_code
_entity_poly.pdbx_strand_id
1 'polypeptide(L)'
;YLPAFKAAVEQGKAWAIMGAYNLYKNQHNCHNQYTLKRILKGDWAFDGVVVSDWGGCHDTDQAVKNGLDMEFGTWTDGMSKNRSNAYDLYHLATPYIQGIKSGKYTTRELDDKVRRVLRLFYRTTMNRQRPHGFLCSESHYEAARQIANEGIVLLQNRNNVLPIDRNKAKRILIVGENAIKMMTVGGGSSSLKVQHEIIPIDGLRAKFGNTAEIEYARGYVGDVTGEYDGVKTGQ
;
A
#
# COMPACT_ATOMS: atom_id res chain seq x y z
N TYR A 1 17.59 4.52 0.86
CA TYR A 1 16.45 3.80 0.26
C TYR A 1 16.91 2.54 -0.50
N LEU A 2 17.86 2.65 -1.42
CA LEU A 2 18.27 1.55 -2.29
C LEU A 2 18.70 0.25 -1.59
N PRO A 3 19.42 0.25 -0.44
CA PRO A 3 19.84 -1.00 0.20
C PRO A 3 18.69 -1.92 0.60
N ALA A 4 17.56 -1.38 1.08
CA ALA A 4 16.39 -2.18 1.44
C ALA A 4 15.75 -2.84 0.21
N PHE A 5 15.61 -2.11 -0.89
CA PHE A 5 15.13 -2.66 -2.16
C PHE A 5 16.08 -3.70 -2.74
N LYS A 6 17.39 -3.46 -2.65
CA LYS A 6 18.40 -4.45 -3.07
C LYS A 6 18.26 -5.75 -2.30
N ALA A 7 18.13 -5.67 -0.97
CA ALA A 7 17.92 -6.85 -0.14
C ALA A 7 16.62 -7.58 -0.48
N ALA A 8 15.53 -6.86 -0.75
CA ALA A 8 14.28 -7.48 -1.19
C ALA A 8 14.43 -8.25 -2.51
N VAL A 9 15.21 -7.72 -3.46
CA VAL A 9 15.48 -8.39 -4.75
C VAL A 9 16.44 -9.57 -4.60
N GLU A 10 17.62 -9.33 -4.01
CA GLU A 10 18.71 -10.31 -4.01
C GLU A 10 18.54 -11.39 -2.94
N GLN A 11 18.06 -11.02 -1.76
CA GLN A 11 17.90 -11.93 -0.62
C GLN A 11 16.44 -12.40 -0.50
N GLY A 12 15.47 -11.47 -0.54
CA GLY A 12 14.05 -11.75 -0.43
C GLY A 12 13.44 -12.38 -1.68
N LYS A 13 14.15 -12.37 -2.82
CA LYS A 13 13.68 -12.92 -4.11
C LYS A 13 12.31 -12.39 -4.51
N ALA A 14 12.09 -11.10 -4.33
CA ALA A 14 10.85 -10.43 -4.74
C ALA A 14 10.57 -10.64 -6.23
N TRP A 15 9.32 -10.89 -6.59
CA TRP A 15 8.88 -11.11 -7.97
C TRP A 15 8.13 -9.94 -8.59
N ALA A 16 7.74 -8.97 -7.76
CA ALA A 16 7.11 -7.73 -8.20
C ALA A 16 7.62 -6.56 -7.35
N ILE A 17 7.78 -5.41 -7.97
CA ILE A 17 8.12 -4.14 -7.33
C ILE A 17 7.22 -3.06 -7.89
N MET A 18 6.74 -2.19 -7.01
CA MET A 18 5.93 -1.02 -7.39
C MET A 18 6.81 0.21 -7.54
N GLY A 19 6.61 0.95 -8.61
CA GLY A 19 7.21 2.28 -8.79
C GLY A 19 6.58 3.30 -7.86
N ALA A 20 7.32 4.34 -7.50
CA ALA A 20 6.85 5.39 -6.60
C ALA A 20 6.43 6.65 -7.37
N TYR A 21 5.56 7.46 -6.78
CA TYR A 21 5.09 8.72 -7.37
C TYR A 21 6.18 9.78 -7.51
N ASN A 22 7.10 9.81 -6.56
CA ASN A 22 8.08 10.88 -6.48
C ASN A 22 9.06 10.89 -7.65
N LEU A 23 9.60 12.07 -7.91
CA LEU A 23 10.61 12.31 -8.95
C LEU A 23 12.02 11.95 -8.44
N TYR A 24 12.80 11.39 -9.33
CA TYR A 24 14.24 11.29 -9.20
C TYR A 24 14.89 11.73 -10.52
N LYS A 25 15.76 12.73 -10.47
CA LYS A 25 16.39 13.36 -11.65
C LYS A 25 15.35 13.74 -12.72
N ASN A 26 14.29 14.41 -12.31
CA ASN A 26 13.19 14.90 -13.16
C ASN A 26 12.38 13.81 -13.90
N GLN A 27 12.48 12.54 -13.47
CA GLN A 27 11.63 11.46 -13.97
C GLN A 27 10.87 10.83 -12.80
N HIS A 28 9.57 10.58 -12.98
CA HIS A 28 8.77 9.82 -12.01
C HIS A 28 9.30 8.40 -11.84
N ASN A 29 9.40 7.93 -10.60
CA ASN A 29 9.98 6.61 -10.34
C ASN A 29 9.17 5.44 -10.91
N CYS A 30 7.91 5.62 -11.29
CA CYS A 30 7.16 4.62 -12.04
C CYS A 30 7.71 4.33 -13.45
N HIS A 31 8.50 5.24 -14.04
CA HIS A 31 9.12 5.05 -15.35
C HIS A 31 10.52 5.70 -15.44
N ASN A 32 11.25 5.64 -14.35
CA ASN A 32 12.59 6.24 -14.25
C ASN A 32 13.64 5.33 -14.85
N GLN A 33 14.40 5.85 -15.82
CA GLN A 33 15.44 5.09 -16.51
C GLN A 33 16.54 4.61 -15.56
N TYR A 34 16.98 5.49 -14.65
CA TYR A 34 18.10 5.19 -13.77
C TYR A 34 17.73 4.14 -12.70
N THR A 35 16.61 4.36 -12.01
CA THR A 35 16.19 3.47 -10.92
C THR A 35 15.67 2.12 -11.41
N LEU A 36 14.83 2.11 -12.45
CA LEU A 36 14.19 0.88 -12.91
C LEU A 36 15.01 0.11 -13.95
N LYS A 37 15.52 0.80 -14.97
CA LYS A 37 16.23 0.10 -16.05
C LYS A 37 17.66 -0.21 -15.68
N ARG A 38 18.43 0.81 -15.21
CA ARG A 38 19.83 0.62 -14.90
C ARG A 38 20.03 -0.16 -13.60
N ILE A 39 19.53 0.36 -12.45
CA ILE A 39 19.81 -0.25 -11.16
C ILE A 39 19.01 -1.54 -10.99
N LEU A 40 17.67 -1.47 -11.01
CA LEU A 40 16.81 -2.60 -10.68
C LEU A 40 16.99 -3.76 -11.67
N LYS A 41 16.74 -3.50 -12.97
CA LYS A 41 16.78 -4.55 -13.99
C LYS A 41 18.20 -4.86 -14.49
N GLY A 42 19.09 -3.87 -14.47
CA GLY A 42 20.50 -4.03 -14.88
C GLY A 42 21.37 -4.53 -13.73
N ASP A 43 21.74 -3.65 -12.81
CA ASP A 43 22.76 -3.94 -11.79
C ASP A 43 22.33 -5.07 -10.83
N TRP A 44 21.02 -5.14 -10.46
CA TRP A 44 20.49 -6.18 -9.57
C TRP A 44 19.87 -7.37 -10.31
N ALA A 45 19.91 -7.37 -11.62
CA ALA A 45 19.37 -8.44 -12.47
C ALA A 45 17.94 -8.86 -12.13
N PHE A 46 17.09 -7.90 -11.72
CA PHE A 46 15.70 -8.17 -11.36
C PHE A 46 14.91 -8.69 -12.56
N ASP A 47 14.44 -9.91 -12.47
CA ASP A 47 13.72 -10.59 -13.55
C ASP A 47 12.18 -10.57 -13.37
N GLY A 48 11.71 -9.96 -12.28
CA GLY A 48 10.29 -9.82 -11.97
C GLY A 48 9.60 -8.68 -12.72
N VAL A 49 8.41 -8.33 -12.24
CA VAL A 49 7.52 -7.31 -12.84
C VAL A 49 7.64 -5.99 -12.08
N VAL A 50 7.75 -4.90 -12.79
CA VAL A 50 7.58 -3.54 -12.25
C VAL A 50 6.17 -3.07 -12.56
N VAL A 51 5.41 -2.76 -11.53
CA VAL A 51 4.07 -2.18 -11.63
C VAL A 51 4.11 -0.70 -11.30
N SER A 52 3.25 0.12 -11.91
CA SER A 52 3.08 1.50 -11.47
C SER A 52 2.25 1.55 -10.18
N ASP A 53 2.43 2.59 -9.40
CA ASP A 53 1.38 3.02 -8.49
C ASP A 53 0.20 3.63 -9.28
N TRP A 54 -0.97 3.79 -8.65
CA TRP A 54 -2.19 4.26 -9.30
C TRP A 54 -2.01 5.67 -9.87
N GLY A 55 -2.07 5.79 -11.21
CA GLY A 55 -1.85 7.07 -11.89
C GLY A 55 -0.40 7.58 -11.83
N GLY A 56 0.55 6.74 -11.45
CA GLY A 56 1.98 7.12 -11.34
C GLY A 56 2.72 7.14 -12.68
N CYS A 57 2.09 6.74 -13.78
CA CYS A 57 2.65 6.82 -15.12
C CYS A 57 2.25 8.14 -15.79
N HIS A 58 3.22 8.89 -16.32
CA HIS A 58 3.00 10.24 -16.86
C HIS A 58 3.58 10.44 -18.27
N ASP A 59 4.26 9.47 -18.82
CA ASP A 59 4.93 9.59 -20.11
C ASP A 59 5.00 8.25 -20.83
N THR A 60 4.48 8.18 -22.05
CA THR A 60 4.42 6.94 -22.84
C THR A 60 5.80 6.47 -23.26
N ASP A 61 6.69 7.38 -23.73
CA ASP A 61 8.02 6.98 -24.18
C ASP A 61 8.86 6.41 -23.05
N GLN A 62 8.78 7.04 -21.87
CA GLN A 62 9.48 6.58 -20.68
C GLN A 62 8.89 5.27 -20.16
N ALA A 63 7.56 5.13 -20.10
CA ALA A 63 6.90 3.90 -19.70
C ALA A 63 7.27 2.71 -20.58
N VAL A 64 7.33 2.93 -21.90
CA VAL A 64 7.74 1.90 -22.87
C VAL A 64 9.19 1.49 -22.67
N LYS A 65 10.12 2.47 -22.56
CA LYS A 65 11.57 2.24 -22.70
C LYS A 65 12.30 2.03 -21.37
N ASN A 66 11.77 2.53 -20.25
CA ASN A 66 12.53 2.66 -19.01
C ASN A 66 12.24 1.60 -17.95
N GLY A 67 11.48 0.56 -18.29
CA GLY A 67 11.39 -0.62 -17.44
C GLY A 67 10.11 -0.78 -16.63
N LEU A 68 9.09 0.08 -16.82
CA LEU A 68 7.73 -0.20 -16.35
C LEU A 68 7.16 -1.39 -17.14
N ASP A 69 6.54 -2.36 -16.48
CA ASP A 69 5.99 -3.55 -17.12
C ASP A 69 4.46 -3.57 -17.13
N MET A 70 3.83 -3.07 -16.07
CA MET A 70 2.37 -2.97 -15.94
C MET A 70 1.98 -1.60 -15.39
N GLU A 71 0.98 -1.00 -15.98
CA GLU A 71 0.42 0.28 -15.56
C GLU A 71 -0.93 0.08 -14.88
N PHE A 72 -1.08 0.68 -13.70
CA PHE A 72 -2.32 0.67 -12.93
C PHE A 72 -2.86 2.08 -12.73
N GLY A 73 -4.18 2.21 -12.76
CA GLY A 73 -4.93 3.40 -12.46
C GLY A 73 -4.47 4.65 -13.19
N THR A 74 -5.32 5.26 -13.94
CA THR A 74 -5.08 6.59 -14.48
C THR A 74 -5.85 7.62 -13.66
N TRP A 75 -5.34 8.83 -13.52
CA TRP A 75 -6.09 9.94 -12.91
C TRP A 75 -7.37 10.27 -13.66
N THR A 76 -7.40 9.96 -14.92
CA THR A 76 -8.55 10.12 -15.79
C THR A 76 -9.48 8.92 -15.73
N ASP A 77 -9.17 8.06 -14.80
CA ASP A 77 -9.93 6.98 -14.27
C ASP A 77 -10.63 6.10 -15.31
N GLY A 78 -9.95 5.05 -15.63
CA GLY A 78 -10.66 3.87 -16.11
C GLY A 78 -11.77 3.42 -15.16
N MET A 79 -11.99 4.15 -14.09
CA MET A 79 -13.03 3.95 -13.08
C MET A 79 -14.11 5.03 -13.11
N SER A 80 -13.98 6.11 -13.89
CA SER A 80 -15.05 7.10 -14.02
C SER A 80 -16.22 6.52 -14.79
N LYS A 81 -17.34 6.64 -14.15
CA LYS A 81 -18.61 6.02 -14.51
C LYS A 81 -19.15 6.39 -15.90
N ASN A 82 -18.46 7.21 -16.69
CA ASN A 82 -18.96 7.76 -17.95
C ASN A 82 -18.01 7.59 -19.13
N ARG A 83 -16.95 6.78 -19.04
CA ARG A 83 -16.05 6.54 -20.17
C ARG A 83 -16.16 5.12 -20.69
N SER A 84 -16.41 5.01 -21.98
CA SER A 84 -16.57 3.72 -22.66
C SER A 84 -15.26 2.95 -22.86
N ASN A 85 -14.09 3.61 -22.74
CA ASN A 85 -12.81 2.98 -22.98
C ASN A 85 -11.69 3.62 -22.12
N ALA A 86 -11.31 2.93 -21.06
CA ALA A 86 -10.21 3.33 -20.20
C ALA A 86 -8.83 3.21 -20.87
N TYR A 87 -8.70 2.32 -21.85
CA TYR A 87 -7.40 2.02 -22.47
C TYR A 87 -6.81 3.18 -23.26
N ASP A 88 -7.62 4.14 -23.70
CA ASP A 88 -7.14 5.32 -24.42
C ASP A 88 -6.28 6.24 -23.54
N LEU A 89 -6.40 6.11 -22.24
CA LEU A 89 -5.76 6.96 -21.25
C LEU A 89 -4.54 6.32 -20.60
N TYR A 90 -4.38 4.99 -20.73
CA TYR A 90 -3.22 4.29 -20.23
C TYR A 90 -2.04 4.42 -21.22
N HIS A 91 -0.89 4.82 -20.72
CA HIS A 91 0.33 4.98 -21.52
C HIS A 91 0.80 3.67 -22.14
N LEU A 92 0.63 2.55 -21.42
CA LEU A 92 0.99 1.21 -21.91
C LEU A 92 -0.14 0.50 -22.66
N ALA A 93 -1.24 1.18 -22.99
CA ALA A 93 -2.34 0.60 -23.76
C ALA A 93 -2.46 1.25 -25.15
N THR A 94 -3.55 1.96 -25.46
CA THR A 94 -3.80 2.53 -26.80
C THR A 94 -2.65 3.40 -27.31
N PRO A 95 -2.04 4.32 -26.54
CA PRO A 95 -0.90 5.11 -27.01
C PRO A 95 0.30 4.24 -27.42
N TYR A 96 0.58 3.17 -26.66
CA TYR A 96 1.68 2.26 -27.00
C TYR A 96 1.37 1.43 -28.26
N ILE A 97 0.14 0.90 -28.37
CA ILE A 97 -0.31 0.17 -29.57
C ILE A 97 -0.22 1.03 -30.82
N GLN A 98 -0.64 2.29 -30.74
CA GLN A 98 -0.55 3.23 -31.84
C GLN A 98 0.92 3.53 -32.21
N GLY A 99 1.79 3.67 -31.21
CA GLY A 99 3.22 3.84 -31.40
C GLY A 99 3.89 2.66 -32.09
N ILE A 100 3.49 1.42 -31.81
CA ILE A 100 3.94 0.23 -32.55
C ILE A 100 3.45 0.26 -33.98
N LYS A 101 2.15 0.53 -34.20
CA LYS A 101 1.56 0.57 -35.54
C LYS A 101 2.17 1.65 -36.43
N SER A 102 2.59 2.77 -35.86
CA SER A 102 3.25 3.86 -36.60
C SER A 102 4.76 3.67 -36.77
N GLY A 103 5.33 2.59 -36.21
CA GLY A 103 6.78 2.35 -36.27
C GLY A 103 7.60 3.17 -35.25
N LYS A 104 6.96 3.91 -34.35
CA LYS A 104 7.66 4.67 -33.29
C LYS A 104 8.30 3.76 -32.24
N TYR A 105 7.66 2.62 -31.95
CA TYR A 105 8.15 1.59 -31.03
C TYR A 105 8.27 0.25 -31.75
N THR A 106 9.17 -0.58 -31.26
CA THR A 106 9.30 -1.98 -31.70
C THR A 106 8.52 -2.91 -30.76
N THR A 107 8.31 -4.15 -31.20
CA THR A 107 7.71 -5.18 -30.31
C THR A 107 8.68 -5.69 -29.24
N ARG A 108 9.95 -5.33 -29.31
CA ARG A 108 10.99 -5.83 -28.39
C ARG A 108 10.70 -5.47 -26.93
N GLU A 109 10.29 -4.22 -26.68
CA GLU A 109 9.94 -3.74 -25.35
C GLU A 109 8.67 -4.42 -24.83
N LEU A 110 7.70 -4.66 -25.73
CA LEU A 110 6.47 -5.38 -25.41
C LEU A 110 6.77 -6.83 -25.04
N ASP A 111 7.60 -7.49 -25.82
CA ASP A 111 8.00 -8.89 -25.57
C ASP A 111 8.70 -9.06 -24.21
N ASP A 112 9.56 -8.12 -23.79
CA ASP A 112 10.18 -8.16 -22.47
C ASP A 112 9.13 -8.04 -21.36
N LYS A 113 8.20 -7.07 -21.47
CA LYS A 113 7.11 -6.89 -20.51
C LYS A 113 6.23 -8.16 -20.42
N VAL A 114 5.82 -8.70 -21.55
CA VAL A 114 4.99 -9.91 -21.60
C VAL A 114 5.72 -11.11 -20.97
N ARG A 115 7.00 -11.31 -21.28
CA ARG A 115 7.79 -12.40 -20.66
C ARG A 115 7.87 -12.26 -19.14
N ARG A 116 8.00 -11.04 -18.61
CA ARG A 116 8.02 -10.80 -17.17
C ARG A 116 6.68 -11.11 -16.52
N VAL A 117 5.58 -10.67 -17.12
CA VAL A 117 4.22 -10.96 -16.65
C VAL A 117 3.93 -12.47 -16.69
N LEU A 118 4.26 -13.14 -17.80
CA LEU A 118 4.11 -14.61 -17.90
C LEU A 118 4.95 -15.33 -16.86
N ARG A 119 6.19 -14.90 -16.62
CA ARG A 119 7.04 -15.46 -15.57
C ARG A 119 6.40 -15.32 -14.19
N LEU A 120 5.79 -14.19 -13.90
CA LEU A 120 5.05 -13.99 -12.64
C LEU A 120 3.89 -14.98 -12.53
N PHE A 121 3.11 -15.17 -13.58
CA PHE A 121 2.01 -16.17 -13.59
C PHE A 121 2.54 -17.60 -13.39
N TYR A 122 3.60 -17.99 -14.05
CA TYR A 122 4.21 -19.31 -13.86
C TYR A 122 4.72 -19.52 -12.43
N ARG A 123 5.26 -18.47 -11.80
CA ARG A 123 5.72 -18.52 -10.41
C ARG A 123 4.59 -18.51 -9.39
N THR A 124 3.42 -17.98 -9.74
CA THR A 124 2.29 -17.77 -8.83
C THR A 124 1.08 -18.61 -9.20
N THR A 125 0.16 -18.06 -9.97
CA THR A 125 -1.16 -18.63 -10.25
C THR A 125 -1.11 -19.97 -10.95
N MET A 126 -0.14 -20.19 -11.83
CA MET A 126 0.03 -21.43 -12.58
C MET A 126 0.85 -22.49 -11.83
N ASN A 127 1.50 -22.13 -10.73
CA ASN A 127 2.26 -23.08 -9.91
C ASN A 127 1.33 -23.81 -8.94
N ARG A 128 0.85 -24.97 -9.33
CA ARG A 128 -0.05 -25.82 -8.52
C ARG A 128 0.61 -26.39 -7.26
N GLN A 129 1.94 -26.39 -7.18
CA GLN A 129 2.69 -26.90 -6.02
C GLN A 129 2.94 -25.79 -4.97
N ARG A 130 2.57 -24.54 -5.27
CA ARG A 130 2.72 -23.45 -4.31
C ARG A 130 1.80 -23.67 -3.12
N PRO A 131 2.30 -23.57 -1.88
CA PRO A 131 1.45 -23.64 -0.71
C PRO A 131 0.43 -22.50 -0.72
N HIS A 132 -0.80 -22.81 -0.36
CA HIS A 132 -1.83 -21.80 -0.16
C HIS A 132 -1.65 -21.16 1.21
N GLY A 133 -1.81 -19.84 1.28
CA GLY A 133 -1.87 -19.13 2.55
C GLY A 133 -3.27 -19.18 3.16
N PHE A 134 -3.38 -18.68 4.38
CA PHE A 134 -4.64 -18.50 5.08
C PHE A 134 -4.96 -17.00 5.17
N LEU A 135 -6.24 -16.66 5.26
CA LEU A 135 -6.70 -15.31 5.50
C LEU A 135 -7.21 -15.19 6.94
N CYS A 136 -6.92 -14.08 7.59
CA CYS A 136 -7.50 -13.70 8.88
C CYS A 136 -7.40 -14.80 9.96
N SER A 137 -6.24 -15.47 10.04
CA SER A 137 -5.99 -16.45 11.09
C SER A 137 -5.58 -15.76 12.40
N GLU A 138 -5.74 -16.47 13.54
CA GLU A 138 -5.27 -15.99 14.85
C GLU A 138 -3.78 -15.59 14.83
N SER A 139 -2.95 -16.36 14.12
CA SER A 139 -1.53 -16.03 13.98
C SER A 139 -1.29 -14.70 13.25
N HIS A 140 -2.16 -14.32 12.31
CA HIS A 140 -2.07 -13.01 11.64
C HIS A 140 -2.44 -11.87 12.57
N TYR A 141 -3.48 -12.04 13.41
CA TYR A 141 -3.87 -11.03 14.41
C TYR A 141 -2.79 -10.85 15.47
N GLU A 142 -2.19 -11.94 15.94
CA GLU A 142 -1.08 -11.90 16.88
C GLU A 142 0.15 -11.21 16.26
N ALA A 143 0.50 -11.53 15.02
CA ALA A 143 1.59 -10.86 14.30
C ALA A 143 1.32 -9.35 14.14
N ALA A 144 0.10 -8.97 13.77
CA ALA A 144 -0.28 -7.55 13.67
C ALA A 144 -0.17 -6.83 15.02
N ARG A 145 -0.61 -7.47 16.10
CA ARG A 145 -0.48 -6.96 17.47
C ARG A 145 0.99 -6.78 17.86
N GLN A 146 1.82 -7.76 17.57
CA GLN A 146 3.25 -7.70 17.87
C GLN A 146 3.93 -6.56 17.10
N ILE A 147 3.67 -6.43 15.80
CA ILE A 147 4.19 -5.34 14.97
C ILE A 147 3.78 -3.97 15.55
N ALA A 148 2.51 -3.82 15.94
CA ALA A 148 2.04 -2.59 16.56
C ALA A 148 2.78 -2.29 17.87
N ASN A 149 2.95 -3.27 18.74
CA ASN A 149 3.66 -3.12 20.01
C ASN A 149 5.13 -2.71 19.81
N GLU A 150 5.81 -3.30 18.84
CA GLU A 150 7.20 -2.98 18.52
C GLU A 150 7.34 -1.62 17.80
N GLY A 151 6.31 -1.19 17.09
CA GLY A 151 6.27 0.09 16.39
C GLY A 151 5.95 1.30 17.29
N ILE A 152 5.37 1.09 18.47
CA ILE A 152 5.00 2.17 19.40
C ILE A 152 6.26 2.66 20.14
N VAL A 153 6.55 3.96 20.01
CA VAL A 153 7.69 4.60 20.67
C VAL A 153 7.20 5.48 21.81
N LEU A 154 7.65 5.18 23.03
CA LEU A 154 7.37 5.99 24.23
C LEU A 154 8.31 7.20 24.27
N LEU A 155 7.85 8.35 23.81
CA LEU A 155 8.65 9.57 23.73
C LEU A 155 8.93 10.19 25.10
N GLN A 156 8.02 10.04 26.06
CA GLN A 156 8.13 10.61 27.39
C GLN A 156 7.28 9.83 28.40
N ASN A 157 7.80 9.63 29.61
CA ASN A 157 7.07 9.02 30.72
C ASN A 157 7.45 9.71 32.04
N ARG A 158 6.88 10.90 32.25
CA ARG A 158 7.11 11.65 33.51
C ARG A 158 6.45 10.92 34.67
N ASN A 159 7.17 10.84 35.78
CA ASN A 159 6.71 10.17 37.01
C ASN A 159 6.34 8.69 36.85
N ASN A 160 6.80 8.04 35.80
CA ASN A 160 6.53 6.63 35.53
C ASN A 160 5.01 6.31 35.53
N VAL A 161 4.20 7.18 34.93
CA VAL A 161 2.75 6.98 34.84
C VAL A 161 2.39 5.76 34.00
N LEU A 162 3.19 5.45 32.99
CA LEU A 162 3.07 4.26 32.17
C LEU A 162 4.07 3.17 32.57
N PRO A 163 3.69 1.90 32.52
CA PRO A 163 2.35 1.36 32.19
C PRO A 163 1.33 1.66 33.29
N ILE A 164 0.06 1.84 32.89
CA ILE A 164 -1.03 2.06 33.86
C ILE A 164 -1.16 0.81 34.76
N ASP A 165 -1.04 1.01 36.07
CA ASP A 165 -1.21 -0.07 37.04
C ASP A 165 -2.71 -0.43 37.19
N ARG A 166 -3.08 -1.64 36.79
CA ARG A 166 -4.47 -2.14 36.84
C ARG A 166 -5.06 -2.17 38.26
N ASN A 167 -4.23 -2.29 39.28
CA ASN A 167 -4.68 -2.36 40.66
C ASN A 167 -4.96 -0.97 41.25
N LYS A 168 -4.29 0.04 40.72
CA LYS A 168 -4.39 1.43 41.19
C LYS A 168 -5.35 2.28 40.40
N ALA A 169 -5.45 2.06 39.11
CA ALA A 169 -6.36 2.82 38.25
C ALA A 169 -7.81 2.49 38.58
N LYS A 170 -8.59 3.49 38.98
CA LYS A 170 -10.03 3.34 39.27
C LYS A 170 -10.90 4.01 38.21
N ARG A 171 -10.38 5.04 37.53
CA ARG A 171 -11.06 5.75 36.45
C ARG A 171 -10.02 6.09 35.36
N ILE A 172 -10.40 5.85 34.11
CA ILE A 172 -9.59 6.18 32.95
C ILE A 172 -10.48 7.00 32.01
N LEU A 173 -10.09 8.24 31.76
CA LEU A 173 -10.74 9.09 30.76
C LEU A 173 -9.96 9.01 29.46
N ILE A 174 -10.64 8.64 28.37
CA ILE A 174 -10.12 8.71 27.01
C ILE A 174 -10.77 9.90 26.30
N VAL A 175 -9.93 10.73 25.65
CA VAL A 175 -10.38 11.98 25.02
C VAL A 175 -10.03 11.98 23.54
N GLY A 176 -10.97 12.43 22.73
CA GLY A 176 -10.79 12.61 21.29
C GLY A 176 -11.60 11.62 20.44
N GLU A 177 -11.95 12.06 19.25
CA GLU A 177 -12.82 11.30 18.35
C GLU A 177 -12.22 9.96 17.93
N ASN A 178 -10.91 9.87 17.78
CA ASN A 178 -10.22 8.64 17.38
C ASN A 178 -10.35 7.52 18.43
N ALA A 179 -10.78 7.84 19.65
CA ALA A 179 -11.07 6.84 20.67
C ALA A 179 -12.19 5.88 20.29
N ILE A 180 -13.13 6.35 19.47
CA ILE A 180 -14.36 5.64 19.09
C ILE A 180 -14.51 5.42 17.59
N LYS A 181 -13.54 5.86 16.79
CA LYS A 181 -13.57 5.70 15.32
C LYS A 181 -12.85 4.43 14.89
N MET A 182 -13.46 3.72 13.95
CA MET A 182 -12.78 2.67 13.19
C MET A 182 -11.82 3.32 12.21
N MET A 183 -10.53 3.02 12.31
CA MET A 183 -9.47 3.65 11.53
C MET A 183 -8.41 2.64 11.03
N THR A 184 -8.82 1.43 10.76
CA THR A 184 -7.91 0.40 10.21
C THR A 184 -7.37 0.80 8.83
N VAL A 185 -8.08 1.66 8.12
CA VAL A 185 -7.72 2.12 6.77
C VAL A 185 -7.54 3.62 6.72
N GLY A 186 -6.57 4.07 5.94
CA GLY A 186 -6.31 5.50 5.71
C GLY A 186 -7.07 6.09 4.51
N GLY A 187 -7.95 5.33 3.88
CA GLY A 187 -8.65 5.74 2.66
C GLY A 187 -7.89 5.40 1.36
N GLY A 188 -8.48 5.69 0.22
CA GLY A 188 -7.91 5.44 -1.10
C GLY A 188 -7.55 3.96 -1.33
N SER A 189 -6.37 3.69 -1.85
CA SER A 189 -5.89 2.33 -2.15
C SER A 189 -5.63 1.47 -0.91
N SER A 190 -5.58 2.06 0.27
CA SER A 190 -5.45 1.34 1.55
C SER A 190 -6.79 0.96 2.19
N SER A 191 -7.91 1.18 1.49
CA SER A 191 -9.25 0.83 1.99
C SER A 191 -9.45 -0.68 1.97
N LEU A 192 -9.11 -1.33 3.06
CA LEU A 192 -9.26 -2.76 3.25
C LEU A 192 -10.61 -3.09 3.90
N LYS A 193 -11.19 -4.23 3.52
CA LYS A 193 -12.30 -4.83 4.28
C LYS A 193 -11.71 -5.70 5.38
N VAL A 194 -11.68 -5.18 6.59
CA VAL A 194 -11.22 -5.94 7.76
C VAL A 194 -12.35 -6.84 8.29
N GLN A 195 -11.99 -7.97 8.85
CA GLN A 195 -12.95 -8.90 9.42
C GLN A 195 -13.50 -8.38 10.75
N HIS A 196 -12.66 -7.77 11.56
CA HIS A 196 -13.03 -7.04 12.75
C HIS A 196 -12.00 -5.95 13.06
N GLU A 197 -12.41 -4.97 13.83
CA GLU A 197 -11.56 -3.88 14.27
C GLU A 197 -11.79 -3.63 15.76
N ILE A 198 -10.72 -3.38 16.50
CA ILE A 198 -10.78 -3.03 17.90
C ILE A 198 -10.43 -1.55 18.03
N ILE A 199 -11.42 -0.73 18.31
CA ILE A 199 -11.22 0.70 18.57
C ILE A 199 -10.56 0.92 19.94
N PRO A 200 -9.85 2.04 20.15
CA PRO A 200 -9.11 2.27 21.39
C PRO A 200 -9.92 2.12 22.67
N ILE A 201 -11.16 2.63 22.69
CA ILE A 201 -12.01 2.51 23.87
C ILE A 201 -12.39 1.07 24.21
N ASP A 202 -12.63 0.24 23.21
CA ASP A 202 -12.98 -1.17 23.43
C ASP A 202 -11.76 -1.97 23.90
N GLY A 203 -10.57 -1.67 23.37
CA GLY A 203 -9.33 -2.23 23.87
C GLY A 203 -9.07 -1.88 25.35
N LEU A 204 -9.34 -0.64 25.75
CA LEU A 204 -9.24 -0.22 27.15
C LEU A 204 -10.30 -0.91 28.03
N ARG A 205 -11.54 -0.99 27.57
CA ARG A 205 -12.61 -1.70 28.30
C ARG A 205 -12.29 -3.17 28.49
N ALA A 206 -11.81 -3.84 27.45
CA ALA A 206 -11.39 -5.23 27.54
C ALA A 206 -10.24 -5.44 28.53
N LYS A 207 -9.31 -4.49 28.59
CA LYS A 207 -8.13 -4.59 29.46
C LYS A 207 -8.40 -4.17 30.91
N PHE A 208 -9.20 -3.14 31.15
CA PHE A 208 -9.38 -2.50 32.45
C PHE A 208 -10.82 -2.50 32.98
N GLY A 209 -11.82 -2.86 32.17
CA GLY A 209 -13.24 -2.70 32.53
C GLY A 209 -13.69 -3.42 33.81
N ASN A 210 -12.93 -4.42 34.27
CA ASN A 210 -13.20 -5.10 35.55
C ASN A 210 -12.53 -4.41 36.75
N THR A 211 -11.65 -3.44 36.54
CA THR A 211 -10.86 -2.80 37.61
C THR A 211 -10.96 -1.28 37.62
N ALA A 212 -11.35 -0.69 36.52
CA ALA A 212 -11.47 0.76 36.35
C ALA A 212 -12.70 1.11 35.51
N GLU A 213 -13.33 2.24 35.85
CA GLU A 213 -14.33 2.87 35.01
C GLU A 213 -13.68 3.55 33.80
N ILE A 214 -14.18 3.26 32.58
CA ILE A 214 -13.68 3.85 31.36
C ILE A 214 -14.67 4.89 30.85
N GLU A 215 -14.28 6.15 30.92
CA GLU A 215 -15.07 7.28 30.48
C GLU A 215 -14.55 7.81 29.11
N TYR A 216 -15.45 8.37 28.33
CA TYR A 216 -15.13 9.01 27.07
C TYR A 216 -15.58 10.47 27.08
N ALA A 217 -14.71 11.35 26.57
CA ALA A 217 -15.06 12.72 26.26
C ALA A 217 -14.59 13.07 24.85
N ARG A 218 -15.41 13.75 24.08
CA ARG A 218 -15.07 14.15 22.71
C ARG A 218 -13.83 15.06 22.68
N GLY A 219 -13.73 16.01 23.61
CA GLY A 219 -12.59 16.91 23.79
C GLY A 219 -12.44 17.96 22.69
N TYR A 220 -12.33 17.51 21.46
CA TYR A 220 -12.24 18.38 20.28
C TYR A 220 -13.18 17.89 19.18
N VAL A 221 -13.55 18.79 18.29
CA VAL A 221 -14.26 18.46 17.06
C VAL A 221 -13.23 18.57 15.94
N GLY A 222 -13.02 17.48 15.23
CA GLY A 222 -12.24 17.48 13.99
C GLY A 222 -12.96 18.27 12.89
N ASP A 223 -12.78 17.90 11.65
CA ASP A 223 -13.50 18.54 10.56
C ASP A 223 -15.02 18.42 10.78
N VAL A 224 -15.68 19.57 10.89
CA VAL A 224 -17.13 19.68 11.08
C VAL A 224 -17.93 19.11 9.91
N THR A 225 -17.31 18.96 8.73
CA THR A 225 -17.95 18.37 7.55
C THR A 225 -18.03 16.84 7.61
N GLY A 226 -17.30 16.21 8.52
CA GLY A 226 -17.38 14.77 8.79
C GLY A 226 -16.82 13.87 7.66
N GLU A 227 -16.31 14.45 6.60
CA GLU A 227 -15.63 13.70 5.54
C GLU A 227 -14.12 13.74 5.75
N TYR A 228 -13.61 12.79 6.51
CA TYR A 228 -12.20 12.51 6.56
C TYR A 228 -11.86 11.62 5.36
N ASP A 229 -11.28 12.22 4.30
CA ASP A 229 -10.69 11.54 3.12
C ASP A 229 -11.37 10.23 2.68
N GLY A 230 -12.70 10.22 2.58
CA GLY A 230 -13.44 9.08 2.04
C GLY A 230 -13.65 7.91 3.00
N VAL A 231 -13.22 8.01 4.26
CA VAL A 231 -13.62 7.06 5.30
C VAL A 231 -15.01 7.44 5.79
N LYS A 232 -16.05 6.88 5.19
CA LYS A 232 -17.39 6.95 5.76
C LYS A 232 -17.33 6.27 7.11
N THR A 233 -17.59 7.04 8.19
CA THR A 233 -17.88 6.48 9.49
C THR A 233 -19.02 5.48 9.30
N GLY A 234 -18.72 4.20 9.56
CA GLY A 234 -19.73 3.15 9.43
C GLY A 234 -20.96 3.50 10.26
N GLN A 235 -22.10 3.55 9.57
CA GLN A 235 -23.42 3.40 10.19
C GLN A 235 -23.64 1.95 10.52
#